data_abbb3cdabbb6b72611ca9c465088252a
#
_entry.id   abbb3cdabbb6b72611ca9c465088252a
#
_cell.length_a   1.000
_cell.length_b   1.000
_cell.length_c   1.000
_cell.angle_alpha   90.00
_cell.angle_beta   90.00
_cell.angle_gamma   90.00
#
_symmetry.space_group_name_H-M   'P 1'
#
loop_
_entity.id
_entity.type
_entity.pdbx_description
1 polymer ?
#
loop_
_entity_poly.entity_id
_entity_poly.type
_entity_poly.pdbx_seq_one_letter_code
_entity_poly.pdbx_strand_id
1 'polypeptide(L)'
;MKKATAMLFTLAVGLNVVSVAAQAKATEEQETDVLLIGGGIMSATLGTYLQELEPEWSMTMVERLDGVAQESSNGWNNAGTGHSALMELNYTPKKADGSISIEKAVDINESFQISRQFWAHQVNSGVLHDPRSFITTVPHMSFVWGDENVNFLRARYAALQQSTLFRGMRYSEDHAQIKEWAPLVMEGRDPKQKVAATRTEIGTDVNYGEITRQMIASLQKKPNFALQVNTEVRGFKRNADNSWTVTVADLKNGEAEHDIKAKFVFIGAGGAALKLMQESGIPEADGYAGFPVGGQFLVSDNPDVVNRHLAKVYGQASVGAPPMSVPHIDTRVLDGKRVVLFGPFATFSTKFLKNGSLWDLMSSTTTSNFMPMVNVGLDNFDLVKYLMSQVMLSDDDRFEALKEYYPQAKKEDWRLWQAGQRVQIIKRDADKGGVLRLGTEVVSDKDGTIAALLGASPGASTAAPIMLHLMEKVFKDKVASPQWQAKLKTIVPSYGTKLNGNVEATEQELQYTSEVLGLKYDKPQVADAAPQPQLKPQAQPERKEVADIAL
;
A
#
# COMPACT_ATOMS: atom_id res chain seq x y z
N MET A 1 -91.72 28.08 -34.88
CA MET A 1 -91.54 27.58 -36.25
C MET A 1 -90.07 27.46 -36.53
N LYS A 2 -89.70 26.40 -37.19
CA LYS A 2 -88.41 25.93 -37.67
C LYS A 2 -87.57 25.12 -36.66
N LYS A 3 -87.70 23.83 -36.87
CA LYS A 3 -86.85 22.74 -36.33
C LYS A 3 -85.48 22.80 -37.01
N ALA A 4 -84.39 22.65 -36.25
CA ALA A 4 -83.07 22.36 -36.77
C ALA A 4 -82.64 21.02 -36.22
N THR A 5 -82.44 20.09 -37.13
CA THR A 5 -82.00 18.69 -36.89
C THR A 5 -80.50 18.68 -36.63
N ALA A 6 -80.05 18.17 -35.49
CA ALA A 6 -78.66 17.93 -35.21
C ALA A 6 -78.27 16.56 -35.70
N MET A 7 -77.31 16.46 -36.59
CA MET A 7 -76.73 15.24 -37.12
C MET A 7 -75.49 14.91 -36.30
N LEU A 8 -75.55 13.79 -35.53
CA LEU A 8 -74.40 13.22 -34.80
C LEU A 8 -73.51 12.47 -35.78
N PHE A 9 -72.28 12.97 -35.96
CA PHE A 9 -71.18 12.19 -36.57
C PHE A 9 -70.39 11.47 -35.48
N THR A 10 -70.50 10.15 -35.43
CA THR A 10 -69.68 9.31 -34.57
C THR A 10 -68.37 8.99 -35.29
N LEU A 11 -67.27 9.61 -34.85
CA LEU A 11 -65.94 9.30 -35.35
C LEU A 11 -65.38 8.17 -34.47
N ALA A 12 -65.28 6.95 -34.98
CA ALA A 12 -64.57 5.85 -34.36
C ALA A 12 -63.08 6.00 -34.66
N VAL A 13 -62.31 6.49 -33.69
CA VAL A 13 -60.84 6.44 -33.73
C VAL A 13 -60.38 5.12 -33.18
N GLY A 14 -59.97 4.21 -34.06
CA GLY A 14 -59.33 2.96 -33.69
C GLY A 14 -57.92 3.24 -33.14
N LEU A 15 -57.69 3.16 -31.84
CA LEU A 15 -56.38 3.08 -31.23
C LEU A 15 -55.75 1.71 -31.52
N ASN A 16 -54.88 1.65 -32.50
CA ASN A 16 -53.92 0.55 -32.60
C ASN A 16 -52.86 0.76 -31.53
N VAL A 17 -53.01 0.11 -30.38
CA VAL A 17 -51.92 -0.04 -29.38
C VAL A 17 -50.95 -1.07 -29.96
N VAL A 18 -49.92 -0.59 -30.61
CA VAL A 18 -48.74 -1.42 -30.91
C VAL A 18 -48.02 -1.59 -29.57
N SER A 19 -48.22 -2.72 -28.87
CA SER A 19 -47.36 -3.15 -27.78
C SER A 19 -45.98 -3.47 -28.38
N VAL A 20 -45.08 -2.50 -28.31
CA VAL A 20 -43.65 -2.78 -28.44
C VAL A 20 -43.27 -3.49 -27.18
N ALA A 21 -43.33 -4.83 -27.21
CA ALA A 21 -42.64 -5.65 -26.23
C ALA A 21 -41.15 -5.33 -26.41
N ALA A 22 -40.60 -4.48 -25.55
CA ALA A 22 -39.17 -4.38 -25.38
C ALA A 22 -38.72 -5.78 -24.93
N GLN A 23 -38.23 -6.60 -25.87
CA GLN A 23 -37.41 -7.75 -25.55
C GLN A 23 -36.19 -7.19 -24.81
N ALA A 24 -36.23 -7.22 -23.48
CA ALA A 24 -35.03 -7.15 -22.69
C ALA A 24 -34.13 -8.26 -23.23
N LYS A 25 -33.09 -7.89 -23.99
CA LYS A 25 -32.00 -8.78 -24.27
C LYS A 25 -31.52 -9.23 -22.91
N ALA A 26 -31.74 -10.50 -22.57
CA ALA A 26 -31.07 -11.11 -21.43
C ALA A 26 -29.59 -10.85 -21.69
N THR A 27 -28.99 -9.91 -20.96
CA THR A 27 -27.54 -9.76 -20.90
C THR A 27 -27.05 -11.09 -20.37
N GLU A 28 -26.27 -11.82 -21.16
CA GLU A 28 -25.62 -13.03 -20.72
C GLU A 28 -24.92 -12.71 -19.40
N GLU A 29 -25.32 -13.36 -18.31
CA GLU A 29 -24.71 -13.18 -17.00
C GLU A 29 -23.25 -13.65 -17.13
N GLN A 30 -22.31 -12.74 -16.96
CA GLN A 30 -20.87 -13.09 -17.02
C GLN A 30 -20.52 -13.86 -15.75
N GLU A 31 -20.06 -15.10 -15.86
CA GLU A 31 -19.58 -15.91 -14.74
C GLU A 31 -18.06 -15.90 -14.65
N THR A 32 -17.51 -15.86 -13.43
CA THR A 32 -16.08 -15.95 -13.17
C THR A 32 -15.83 -16.67 -11.83
N ASP A 33 -14.70 -17.38 -11.71
CA ASP A 33 -14.32 -17.97 -10.42
C ASP A 33 -13.89 -16.87 -9.43
N VAL A 34 -13.17 -15.86 -9.91
CA VAL A 34 -12.65 -14.77 -9.08
C VAL A 34 -12.94 -13.41 -9.73
N LEU A 35 -13.55 -12.51 -8.97
CA LEU A 35 -13.70 -11.11 -9.34
C LEU A 35 -12.72 -10.26 -8.53
N LEU A 36 -11.85 -9.53 -9.21
CA LEU A 36 -10.88 -8.60 -8.63
C LEU A 36 -11.38 -7.16 -8.84
N ILE A 37 -11.74 -6.46 -7.78
CA ILE A 37 -12.23 -5.08 -7.85
C ILE A 37 -11.08 -4.11 -7.56
N GLY A 38 -10.72 -3.30 -8.56
CA GLY A 38 -9.60 -2.36 -8.56
C GLY A 38 -8.33 -2.92 -9.21
N GLY A 39 -7.76 -2.16 -10.15
CA GLY A 39 -6.54 -2.50 -10.91
C GLY A 39 -5.24 -2.04 -10.22
N GLY A 40 -5.15 -2.18 -8.90
CA GLY A 40 -3.99 -1.84 -8.09
C GLY A 40 -3.05 -3.02 -7.82
N ILE A 41 -1.93 -2.73 -7.12
CA ILE A 41 -0.87 -3.72 -6.81
C ILE A 41 -1.42 -4.95 -6.07
N MET A 42 -2.44 -4.80 -5.21
CA MET A 42 -2.98 -5.91 -4.42
C MET A 42 -3.74 -6.90 -5.30
N SER A 43 -4.66 -6.40 -6.13
CA SER A 43 -5.39 -7.25 -7.09
C SER A 43 -4.46 -7.90 -8.11
N ALA A 44 -3.46 -7.14 -8.60
CA ALA A 44 -2.46 -7.67 -9.51
C ALA A 44 -1.63 -8.80 -8.86
N THR A 45 -1.20 -8.63 -7.61
CA THR A 45 -0.44 -9.64 -6.86
C THR A 45 -1.29 -10.88 -6.59
N LEU A 46 -2.54 -10.70 -6.11
CA LEU A 46 -3.45 -11.83 -5.87
C LEU A 46 -3.77 -12.59 -7.16
N GLY A 47 -4.11 -11.86 -8.23
CA GLY A 47 -4.38 -12.48 -9.53
C GLY A 47 -3.20 -13.28 -10.08
N THR A 48 -1.97 -12.77 -9.88
CA THR A 48 -0.74 -13.46 -10.29
C THR A 48 -0.52 -14.74 -9.46
N TYR A 49 -0.71 -14.70 -8.13
CA TYR A 49 -0.67 -15.91 -7.31
C TYR A 49 -1.70 -16.94 -7.76
N LEU A 50 -2.97 -16.52 -7.91
CA LEU A 50 -4.06 -17.43 -8.27
C LEU A 50 -3.88 -18.03 -9.67
N GLN A 51 -3.34 -17.26 -10.63
CA GLN A 51 -3.04 -17.78 -11.97
C GLN A 51 -2.00 -18.91 -11.95
N GLU A 52 -1.02 -18.88 -11.03
CA GLU A 52 -0.05 -19.97 -10.89
C GLU A 52 -0.60 -21.14 -10.07
N LEU A 53 -1.36 -20.84 -9.01
CA LEU A 53 -1.90 -21.85 -8.11
C LEU A 53 -3.03 -22.67 -8.76
N GLU A 54 -3.94 -21.99 -9.46
CA GLU A 54 -5.13 -22.54 -10.12
C GLU A 54 -5.26 -21.97 -11.55
N PRO A 55 -4.43 -22.43 -12.48
CA PRO A 55 -4.37 -21.86 -13.85
C PRO A 55 -5.68 -22.00 -14.64
N GLU A 56 -6.57 -22.89 -14.22
CA GLU A 56 -7.87 -23.11 -14.86
C GLU A 56 -8.98 -22.17 -14.35
N TRP A 57 -8.74 -21.45 -13.24
CA TRP A 57 -9.75 -20.53 -12.73
C TRP A 57 -9.92 -19.33 -13.68
N SER A 58 -11.17 -19.00 -13.94
CA SER A 58 -11.49 -17.77 -14.65
C SER A 58 -11.41 -16.56 -13.68
N MET A 59 -10.84 -15.48 -14.17
CA MET A 59 -10.69 -14.25 -13.39
C MET A 59 -11.15 -13.04 -14.19
N THR A 60 -11.97 -12.20 -13.57
CA THR A 60 -12.35 -10.89 -14.11
C THR A 60 -11.83 -9.80 -13.20
N MET A 61 -11.16 -8.80 -13.76
CA MET A 61 -10.74 -7.60 -13.05
C MET A 61 -11.54 -6.40 -13.57
N VAL A 62 -12.12 -5.63 -12.64
CA VAL A 62 -12.82 -4.38 -12.95
C VAL A 62 -12.07 -3.18 -12.37
N GLU A 63 -11.87 -2.14 -13.17
CA GLU A 63 -11.21 -0.90 -12.77
C GLU A 63 -12.05 0.30 -13.21
N ARG A 64 -12.31 1.20 -12.27
CA ARG A 64 -13.16 2.37 -12.50
C ARG A 64 -12.52 3.39 -13.45
N LEU A 65 -11.19 3.53 -13.39
CA LEU A 65 -10.45 4.44 -14.25
C LEU A 65 -10.20 3.83 -15.63
N ASP A 66 -9.69 4.63 -16.55
CA ASP A 66 -9.40 4.21 -17.93
C ASP A 66 -8.12 3.37 -18.07
N GLY A 67 -7.44 3.10 -16.96
CA GLY A 67 -6.24 2.28 -16.91
C GLY A 67 -5.91 1.82 -15.49
N VAL A 68 -5.07 0.82 -15.40
CA VAL A 68 -4.63 0.23 -14.14
C VAL A 68 -3.51 1.04 -13.48
N ALA A 69 -3.31 0.89 -12.18
CA ALA A 69 -2.24 1.52 -11.40
C ALA A 69 -2.26 3.06 -11.42
N GLN A 70 -3.42 3.69 -11.48
CA GLN A 70 -3.52 5.15 -11.55
C GLN A 70 -3.73 5.84 -10.19
N GLU A 71 -4.16 5.11 -9.16
CA GLU A 71 -4.32 5.62 -7.79
C GLU A 71 -3.07 5.38 -6.93
N SER A 72 -3.19 4.80 -5.75
CA SER A 72 -2.09 4.64 -4.78
C SER A 72 -0.89 3.86 -5.32
N SER A 73 -1.08 2.94 -6.26
CA SER A 73 0.00 2.18 -6.90
C SER A 73 0.83 3.00 -7.89
N ASN A 74 0.31 4.11 -8.42
CA ASN A 74 1.05 4.96 -9.35
C ASN A 74 2.36 5.46 -8.72
N GLY A 75 3.46 5.38 -9.46
CA GLY A 75 4.79 5.75 -8.97
C GLY A 75 4.89 7.18 -8.45
N TRP A 76 4.08 8.12 -8.98
CA TRP A 76 4.02 9.50 -8.53
C TRP A 76 3.08 9.74 -7.32
N ASN A 77 2.30 8.74 -6.92
CA ASN A 77 1.36 8.86 -5.81
C ASN A 77 1.92 8.30 -4.48
N ASN A 78 3.17 7.82 -4.47
CA ASN A 78 3.86 7.28 -3.29
C ASN A 78 5.37 7.59 -3.32
N ALA A 79 6.05 7.36 -2.21
CA ALA A 79 7.49 7.58 -2.10
C ALA A 79 8.35 6.44 -2.70
N GLY A 80 7.74 5.34 -3.14
CA GLY A 80 8.44 4.18 -3.73
C GLY A 80 9.45 3.51 -2.82
N THR A 81 9.27 3.60 -1.54
CA THR A 81 10.18 2.96 -0.59
C THR A 81 9.95 1.46 -0.56
N GLY A 82 11.00 0.69 -0.78
CA GLY A 82 11.01 -0.74 -0.42
C GLY A 82 11.13 -0.87 1.08
N HIS A 83 9.98 -0.78 1.79
CA HIS A 83 9.94 -0.75 3.25
C HIS A 83 10.50 -2.04 3.84
N SER A 84 11.74 -1.98 4.28
CA SER A 84 12.49 -3.06 4.92
C SER A 84 12.99 -2.69 6.32
N ALA A 85 12.39 -1.66 6.93
CA ALA A 85 12.69 -1.15 8.27
C ALA A 85 14.17 -0.73 8.47
N LEU A 86 14.88 -0.44 7.39
CA LEU A 86 16.28 -0.06 7.45
C LEU A 86 16.47 1.37 7.97
N MET A 87 15.53 2.26 7.68
CA MET A 87 15.64 3.69 7.99
C MET A 87 14.46 4.25 8.82
N GLU A 88 13.32 3.58 8.86
CA GLU A 88 12.11 4.05 9.52
C GLU A 88 12.22 3.91 11.04
N LEU A 89 12.37 5.03 11.75
CA LEU A 89 12.63 5.05 13.19
C LEU A 89 11.41 4.62 14.03
N ASN A 90 10.21 4.82 13.52
CA ASN A 90 8.95 4.47 14.18
C ASN A 90 8.70 2.95 14.30
N TYR A 91 9.46 2.13 13.58
CA TYR A 91 9.38 0.67 13.70
C TYR A 91 10.21 0.10 14.87
N THR A 92 10.91 0.96 15.58
CA THR A 92 11.78 0.60 16.70
C THR A 92 11.51 1.47 17.92
N PRO A 93 10.31 1.37 18.53
CA PRO A 93 9.95 2.22 19.65
C PRO A 93 10.83 1.96 20.88
N LYS A 94 11.09 3.02 21.65
CA LYS A 94 11.75 2.93 22.95
C LYS A 94 10.73 2.46 23.99
N LYS A 95 11.06 1.38 24.71
CA LYS A 95 10.25 0.84 25.80
C LYS A 95 10.40 1.67 27.09
N ALA A 96 9.53 1.42 28.06
CA ALA A 96 9.55 2.13 29.35
C ALA A 96 10.85 1.90 30.14
N ASP A 97 11.51 0.75 29.95
CA ASP A 97 12.81 0.42 30.56
C ASP A 97 14.01 1.05 29.82
N GLY A 98 13.76 1.84 28.77
CA GLY A 98 14.77 2.50 27.95
C GLY A 98 15.34 1.63 26.82
N SER A 99 15.02 0.34 26.75
CA SER A 99 15.43 -0.54 25.65
C SER A 99 14.70 -0.21 24.33
N ILE A 100 15.27 -0.62 23.21
CA ILE A 100 14.66 -0.47 21.88
C ILE A 100 14.03 -1.79 21.46
N SER A 101 12.73 -1.76 21.15
CA SER A 101 12.03 -2.90 20.55
C SER A 101 12.35 -2.98 19.06
N ILE A 102 12.72 -4.17 18.56
CA ILE A 102 13.04 -4.40 17.15
C ILE A 102 12.08 -5.37 16.47
N GLU A 103 11.14 -5.95 17.20
CA GLU A 103 10.25 -7.02 16.73
C GLU A 103 9.50 -6.60 15.48
N LYS A 104 8.92 -5.40 15.51
CA LYS A 104 8.20 -4.84 14.36
C LYS A 104 9.10 -4.57 13.16
N ALA A 105 10.31 -4.04 13.39
CA ALA A 105 11.28 -3.84 12.31
C ALA A 105 11.68 -5.16 11.66
N VAL A 106 11.85 -6.23 12.45
CA VAL A 106 12.11 -7.60 11.96
C VAL A 106 10.94 -8.09 11.11
N ASP A 107 9.70 -8.01 11.60
CA ASP A 107 8.52 -8.52 10.88
C ASP A 107 8.29 -7.77 9.55
N ILE A 108 8.54 -6.45 9.51
CA ILE A 108 8.45 -5.67 8.27
C ILE A 108 9.56 -6.05 7.29
N ASN A 109 10.79 -6.29 7.77
CA ASN A 109 11.88 -6.74 6.90
C ASN A 109 11.56 -8.12 6.32
N GLU A 110 11.17 -9.10 7.14
CA GLU A 110 10.71 -10.43 6.69
C GLU A 110 9.64 -10.32 5.61
N SER A 111 8.64 -9.48 5.84
CA SER A 111 7.56 -9.24 4.87
C SER A 111 8.07 -8.66 3.55
N PHE A 112 9.05 -7.77 3.59
CA PHE A 112 9.67 -7.22 2.37
C PHE A 112 10.51 -8.28 1.64
N GLN A 113 11.22 -9.16 2.34
CA GLN A 113 11.96 -10.26 1.70
C GLN A 113 11.00 -11.22 0.98
N ILE A 114 9.82 -11.52 1.54
CA ILE A 114 8.78 -12.28 0.83
C ILE A 114 8.38 -11.59 -0.49
N SER A 115 8.20 -10.27 -0.48
CA SER A 115 7.90 -9.54 -1.72
C SER A 115 9.05 -9.60 -2.74
N ARG A 116 10.31 -9.51 -2.29
CA ARG A 116 11.48 -9.66 -3.17
C ARG A 116 11.53 -11.05 -3.80
N GLN A 117 11.27 -12.11 -3.02
CA GLN A 117 11.21 -13.49 -3.51
C GLN A 117 10.12 -13.65 -4.55
N PHE A 118 8.92 -13.15 -4.25
CA PHE A 118 7.80 -13.16 -5.21
C PHE A 118 8.17 -12.45 -6.51
N TRP A 119 8.73 -11.24 -6.46
CA TRP A 119 9.12 -10.52 -7.67
C TRP A 119 10.25 -11.22 -8.43
N ALA A 120 11.24 -11.79 -7.74
CA ALA A 120 12.30 -12.57 -8.37
C ALA A 120 11.75 -13.81 -9.09
N HIS A 121 10.80 -14.51 -8.47
CA HIS A 121 10.10 -15.62 -9.11
C HIS A 121 9.34 -15.14 -10.35
N GLN A 122 8.64 -13.99 -10.28
CA GLN A 122 7.89 -13.44 -11.40
C GLN A 122 8.81 -12.97 -12.56
N VAL A 123 10.03 -12.53 -12.26
CA VAL A 123 11.05 -12.25 -13.29
C VAL A 123 11.48 -13.54 -13.97
N ASN A 124 11.81 -14.59 -13.22
CA ASN A 124 12.23 -15.87 -13.76
C ASN A 124 11.14 -16.58 -14.59
N SER A 125 9.87 -16.38 -14.23
CA SER A 125 8.72 -16.92 -14.96
C SER A 125 8.29 -16.04 -16.16
N GLY A 126 8.94 -14.90 -16.38
CA GLY A 126 8.65 -13.98 -17.50
C GLY A 126 7.37 -13.18 -17.34
N VAL A 127 6.80 -13.09 -16.13
CA VAL A 127 5.68 -12.20 -15.80
C VAL A 127 6.16 -10.75 -15.63
N LEU A 128 7.27 -10.57 -14.92
CA LEU A 128 7.95 -9.28 -14.80
C LEU A 128 9.18 -9.26 -15.72
N HIS A 129 9.42 -8.15 -16.38
CA HIS A 129 10.54 -7.96 -17.29
C HIS A 129 11.31 -6.68 -16.94
N ASP A 130 12.57 -6.63 -17.35
CA ASP A 130 13.46 -5.49 -17.08
C ASP A 130 13.35 -4.98 -15.63
N PRO A 131 13.93 -5.69 -14.65
CA PRO A 131 13.81 -5.32 -13.23
C PRO A 131 14.16 -3.86 -12.95
N ARG A 132 15.09 -3.26 -13.72
CA ARG A 132 15.47 -1.85 -13.56
C ARG A 132 14.35 -0.85 -13.89
N SER A 133 13.29 -1.29 -14.57
CA SER A 133 12.12 -0.46 -14.81
C SER A 133 11.27 -0.26 -13.54
N PHE A 134 11.37 -1.18 -12.57
CA PHE A 134 10.50 -1.16 -11.40
C PHE A 134 11.22 -1.21 -10.04
N ILE A 135 12.46 -1.69 -9.96
CA ILE A 135 13.22 -1.71 -8.70
C ILE A 135 14.67 -1.32 -8.93
N THR A 136 15.20 -0.45 -8.06
CA THR A 136 16.56 0.05 -8.14
C THR A 136 17.19 0.09 -6.77
N THR A 137 18.46 -0.27 -6.67
CA THR A 137 19.22 -0.08 -5.42
C THR A 137 19.36 1.40 -5.13
N VAL A 138 18.85 1.82 -3.98
CA VAL A 138 19.03 3.16 -3.42
C VAL A 138 19.30 3.00 -1.93
N PRO A 139 20.47 3.41 -1.43
CA PRO A 139 20.79 3.28 -0.02
C PRO A 139 19.72 3.90 0.88
N HIS A 140 19.41 3.20 1.96
CA HIS A 140 18.50 3.69 2.99
C HIS A 140 19.30 4.25 4.17
N MET A 141 18.94 5.44 4.62
CA MET A 141 19.59 6.15 5.71
C MET A 141 18.57 6.68 6.71
N SER A 142 18.90 6.59 8.00
CA SER A 142 18.29 7.46 9.00
C SER A 142 19.26 8.61 9.25
N PHE A 143 18.74 9.83 9.42
CA PHE A 143 19.54 11.00 9.79
C PHE A 143 18.81 11.79 10.86
N VAL A 144 19.52 12.09 11.95
CA VAL A 144 18.98 12.82 13.10
C VAL A 144 20.00 13.83 13.63
N TRP A 145 19.48 14.81 14.39
CA TRP A 145 20.30 15.80 15.10
C TRP A 145 19.77 16.06 16.50
N GLY A 146 20.63 16.60 17.35
CA GLY A 146 20.36 16.86 18.76
C GLY A 146 20.63 15.65 19.66
N ASP A 147 20.94 15.90 20.93
CA ASP A 147 21.43 14.90 21.87
C ASP A 147 20.49 13.69 22.03
N GLU A 148 19.20 13.95 22.19
CA GLU A 148 18.21 12.91 22.43
C GLU A 148 18.09 11.97 21.21
N ASN A 149 17.96 12.54 20.01
CA ASN A 149 17.80 11.78 18.78
C ASN A 149 19.08 11.01 18.42
N VAL A 150 20.26 11.59 18.65
CA VAL A 150 21.55 10.91 18.45
C VAL A 150 21.68 9.70 19.38
N ASN A 151 21.33 9.87 20.67
CA ASN A 151 21.33 8.77 21.62
C ASN A 151 20.32 7.68 21.27
N PHE A 152 19.13 8.07 20.81
CA PHE A 152 18.12 7.11 20.33
C PHE A 152 18.63 6.33 19.12
N LEU A 153 19.19 7.00 18.09
CA LEU A 153 19.66 6.33 16.87
C LEU A 153 20.83 5.38 17.17
N ARG A 154 21.73 5.75 18.09
CA ARG A 154 22.83 4.90 18.56
C ARG A 154 22.29 3.62 19.23
N ALA A 155 21.31 3.78 20.13
CA ALA A 155 20.67 2.63 20.81
C ALA A 155 19.90 1.73 19.82
N ARG A 156 19.19 2.35 18.86
CA ARG A 156 18.51 1.63 17.76
C ARG A 156 19.48 0.81 16.92
N TYR A 157 20.58 1.42 16.50
CA TYR A 157 21.62 0.71 15.75
C TYR A 157 22.12 -0.50 16.50
N ALA A 158 22.50 -0.36 17.78
CA ALA A 158 22.98 -1.46 18.61
C ALA A 158 21.94 -2.58 18.77
N ALA A 159 20.66 -2.24 18.92
CA ALA A 159 19.59 -3.23 19.02
C ALA A 159 19.38 -3.99 17.68
N LEU A 160 19.38 -3.30 16.54
CA LEU A 160 19.20 -3.90 15.22
C LEU A 160 20.34 -4.85 14.84
N GLN A 161 21.58 -4.62 15.33
CA GLN A 161 22.71 -5.53 15.08
C GLN A 161 22.51 -6.94 15.68
N GLN A 162 21.51 -7.14 16.55
CA GLN A 162 21.14 -8.46 17.07
C GLN A 162 20.36 -9.32 16.04
N SER A 163 19.87 -8.73 14.97
CA SER A 163 19.11 -9.40 13.91
C SER A 163 19.96 -9.62 12.66
N THR A 164 19.84 -10.82 12.07
CA THR A 164 20.55 -11.16 10.82
C THR A 164 20.13 -10.30 9.63
N LEU A 165 18.91 -9.75 9.66
CA LEU A 165 18.32 -8.94 8.59
C LEU A 165 18.92 -7.52 8.48
N PHE A 166 19.58 -7.03 9.54
CA PHE A 166 20.15 -5.68 9.56
C PHE A 166 21.69 -5.69 9.54
N ARG A 167 22.30 -6.83 9.24
CA ARG A 167 23.76 -6.94 9.05
C ARG A 167 24.17 -6.05 7.86
N GLY A 168 25.36 -5.42 8.00
CA GLY A 168 25.86 -4.49 6.99
C GLY A 168 25.31 -3.06 7.13
N MET A 169 24.42 -2.78 8.09
CA MET A 169 24.08 -1.41 8.46
C MET A 169 25.29 -0.76 9.12
N ARG A 170 25.60 0.46 8.69
CA ARG A 170 26.67 1.31 9.26
C ARG A 170 26.07 2.44 10.08
N TYR A 171 26.80 2.89 11.09
CA TYR A 171 26.45 4.03 11.94
C TYR A 171 27.60 5.02 11.98
N SER A 172 27.30 6.32 11.98
CA SER A 172 28.29 7.38 12.13
C SER A 172 27.72 8.61 12.81
N GLU A 173 28.56 9.30 13.60
CA GLU A 173 28.37 10.64 14.13
C GLU A 173 29.37 11.63 13.51
N ASP A 174 30.26 11.14 12.64
CA ASP A 174 31.26 11.95 11.96
C ASP A 174 30.63 12.73 10.80
N HIS A 175 30.73 14.06 10.87
CA HIS A 175 30.24 14.99 9.86
C HIS A 175 30.82 14.71 8.47
N ALA A 176 32.12 14.37 8.38
CA ALA A 176 32.77 14.11 7.10
C ALA A 176 32.24 12.84 6.46
N GLN A 177 32.09 11.77 7.24
CA GLN A 177 31.51 10.50 6.79
C GLN A 177 30.05 10.66 6.37
N ILE A 178 29.23 11.38 7.16
CA ILE A 178 27.81 11.59 6.81
C ILE A 178 27.71 12.47 5.55
N LYS A 179 28.60 13.46 5.37
CA LYS A 179 28.67 14.28 4.16
C LYS A 179 29.02 13.45 2.92
N GLU A 180 29.91 12.47 3.04
CA GLU A 180 30.19 11.52 1.96
C GLU A 180 28.95 10.71 1.58
N TRP A 181 28.18 10.27 2.57
CA TRP A 181 26.96 9.48 2.35
C TRP A 181 25.80 10.28 1.74
N ALA A 182 25.61 11.54 2.20
CA ALA A 182 24.53 12.41 1.78
C ALA A 182 24.97 13.89 1.82
N PRO A 183 25.68 14.37 0.78
CA PRO A 183 26.28 15.69 0.78
C PRO A 183 25.28 16.82 1.00
N LEU A 184 24.09 16.76 0.41
CA LEU A 184 23.08 17.82 0.53
C LEU A 184 22.58 18.00 1.97
N VAL A 185 22.56 16.91 2.74
CA VAL A 185 22.09 16.94 4.14
C VAL A 185 23.10 17.62 5.06
N MET A 186 24.36 17.62 4.71
CA MET A 186 25.45 18.14 5.56
C MET A 186 26.02 19.49 5.13
N GLU A 187 25.89 19.86 3.86
CA GLU A 187 26.42 21.13 3.37
C GLU A 187 25.69 22.34 3.94
N GLY A 188 26.46 23.26 4.51
CA GLY A 188 25.91 24.44 5.18
C GLY A 188 25.38 24.19 6.61
N ARG A 189 25.49 22.97 7.13
CA ARG A 189 25.11 22.61 8.50
C ARG A 189 26.17 23.08 9.48
N ASP A 190 25.71 23.55 10.67
CA ASP A 190 26.62 23.97 11.73
C ASP A 190 27.53 22.81 12.16
N PRO A 191 28.87 22.97 12.08
CA PRO A 191 29.82 21.93 12.48
C PRO A 191 29.74 21.52 13.95
N LYS A 192 29.13 22.34 14.81
CA LYS A 192 28.93 22.05 16.22
C LYS A 192 27.63 21.29 16.50
N GLN A 193 26.74 21.21 15.53
CA GLN A 193 25.48 20.48 15.69
C GLN A 193 25.78 18.99 15.82
N LYS A 194 25.31 18.36 16.91
CA LYS A 194 25.39 16.92 17.06
C LYS A 194 24.48 16.25 16.06
N VAL A 195 25.03 15.35 15.27
CA VAL A 195 24.32 14.60 14.23
C VAL A 195 24.65 13.11 14.35
N ALA A 196 23.77 12.27 13.86
CA ALA A 196 24.05 10.86 13.64
C ALA A 196 23.28 10.35 12.42
N ALA A 197 23.84 9.36 11.75
CA ALA A 197 23.19 8.65 10.65
C ALA A 197 23.44 7.14 10.71
N THR A 198 22.46 6.38 10.20
CA THR A 198 22.69 5.00 9.77
C THR A 198 22.60 4.94 8.25
N ARG A 199 23.32 3.98 7.65
CA ARG A 199 23.29 3.74 6.20
C ARG A 199 23.33 2.25 5.91
N THR A 200 22.47 1.81 5.00
CA THR A 200 22.39 0.43 4.49
C THR A 200 22.36 0.46 2.98
N GLU A 201 23.31 -0.21 2.32
CA GLU A 201 23.47 -0.16 0.86
C GLU A 201 22.39 -0.94 0.09
N ILE A 202 21.77 -1.93 0.72
CA ILE A 202 20.76 -2.82 0.11
C ILE A 202 19.34 -2.22 0.08
N GLY A 203 19.19 -0.95 0.43
CA GLY A 203 17.92 -0.24 0.30
C GLY A 203 17.45 -0.17 -1.15
N THR A 204 16.15 0.02 -1.36
CA THR A 204 15.57 0.04 -2.71
C THR A 204 14.55 1.16 -2.90
N ASP A 205 14.51 1.69 -4.12
CA ASP A 205 13.39 2.45 -4.67
C ASP A 205 12.58 1.55 -5.60
N VAL A 206 11.25 1.58 -5.49
CA VAL A 206 10.33 0.69 -6.21
C VAL A 206 9.26 1.50 -6.94
N ASN A 207 9.08 1.24 -8.23
CA ASN A 207 7.94 1.73 -9.02
C ASN A 207 6.81 0.68 -8.99
N TYR A 208 5.96 0.77 -7.97
CA TYR A 208 4.85 -0.17 -7.79
C TYR A 208 3.84 -0.11 -8.94
N GLY A 209 3.71 1.05 -9.59
CA GLY A 209 2.86 1.19 -10.77
C GLY A 209 3.35 0.32 -11.93
N GLU A 210 4.66 0.25 -12.14
CA GLU A 210 5.24 -0.57 -13.19
C GLU A 210 5.09 -2.06 -12.90
N ILE A 211 5.37 -2.50 -11.67
CA ILE A 211 5.09 -3.89 -11.24
C ILE A 211 3.63 -4.25 -11.51
N THR A 212 2.70 -3.39 -11.10
CA THR A 212 1.26 -3.61 -11.29
C THR A 212 0.89 -3.76 -12.75
N ARG A 213 1.38 -2.84 -13.62
CA ARG A 213 1.10 -2.88 -15.06
C ARG A 213 1.63 -4.15 -15.71
N GLN A 214 2.86 -4.56 -15.39
CA GLN A 214 3.46 -5.75 -15.96
C GLN A 214 2.73 -7.03 -15.53
N MET A 215 2.37 -7.17 -14.25
CA MET A 215 1.59 -8.32 -13.77
C MET A 215 0.23 -8.40 -14.48
N ILE A 216 -0.52 -7.29 -14.56
CA ILE A 216 -1.83 -7.27 -15.22
C ILE A 216 -1.69 -7.53 -16.72
N ALA A 217 -0.69 -6.96 -17.38
CA ALA A 217 -0.41 -7.25 -18.80
C ALA A 217 -0.06 -8.72 -19.05
N SER A 218 0.59 -9.38 -18.09
CA SER A 218 0.82 -10.83 -18.17
C SER A 218 -0.47 -11.63 -17.99
N LEU A 219 -1.33 -11.23 -17.04
CA LEU A 219 -2.65 -11.85 -16.85
C LEU A 219 -3.53 -11.71 -18.09
N GLN A 220 -3.54 -10.54 -18.74
CA GLN A 220 -4.32 -10.30 -19.97
C GLN A 220 -3.93 -11.22 -21.16
N LYS A 221 -2.74 -11.85 -21.12
CA LYS A 221 -2.35 -12.86 -22.12
C LYS A 221 -2.98 -14.24 -21.87
N LYS A 222 -3.64 -14.42 -20.73
CA LYS A 222 -4.29 -15.69 -20.38
C LYS A 222 -5.72 -15.73 -20.90
N PRO A 223 -6.16 -16.86 -21.49
CA PRO A 223 -7.48 -16.95 -22.12
C PRO A 223 -8.65 -16.85 -21.12
N ASN A 224 -8.39 -17.15 -19.85
CA ASN A 224 -9.36 -17.13 -18.76
C ASN A 224 -9.29 -15.88 -17.89
N PHE A 225 -8.60 -14.81 -18.36
CA PHE A 225 -8.55 -13.53 -17.67
C PHE A 225 -9.20 -12.42 -18.51
N ALA A 226 -10.08 -11.64 -17.89
CA ALA A 226 -10.69 -10.46 -18.48
C ALA A 226 -10.39 -9.21 -17.65
N LEU A 227 -10.03 -8.10 -18.31
CA LEU A 227 -9.90 -6.77 -17.71
C LEU A 227 -10.96 -5.84 -18.29
N GLN A 228 -11.77 -5.24 -17.42
CA GLN A 228 -12.76 -4.21 -17.74
C GLN A 228 -12.35 -2.90 -17.08
N VAL A 229 -11.84 -1.95 -17.85
CA VAL A 229 -11.56 -0.58 -17.41
C VAL A 229 -12.77 0.32 -17.63
N ASN A 230 -12.80 1.50 -17.01
CA ASN A 230 -13.97 2.39 -16.98
C ASN A 230 -15.22 1.68 -16.46
N THR A 231 -15.05 0.73 -15.55
CA THR A 231 -16.11 -0.12 -15.04
C THR A 231 -16.20 0.06 -13.53
N GLU A 232 -17.32 0.61 -13.07
CA GLU A 232 -17.57 0.94 -11.66
C GLU A 232 -18.55 -0.05 -11.04
N VAL A 233 -18.21 -0.57 -9.86
CA VAL A 233 -19.13 -1.39 -9.08
C VAL A 233 -20.26 -0.55 -8.52
N ARG A 234 -21.52 -1.01 -8.70
CA ARG A 234 -22.75 -0.37 -8.25
C ARG A 234 -23.44 -1.10 -7.12
N GLY A 235 -23.21 -2.39 -6.97
CA GLY A 235 -23.87 -3.17 -5.92
C GLY A 235 -23.41 -4.61 -5.83
N PHE A 236 -23.78 -5.22 -4.72
CA PHE A 236 -23.48 -6.61 -4.39
C PHE A 236 -24.76 -7.36 -3.98
N LYS A 237 -24.88 -8.58 -4.42
CA LYS A 237 -25.95 -9.48 -3.99
C LYS A 237 -25.35 -10.86 -3.74
N ARG A 238 -25.55 -11.37 -2.51
CA ARG A 238 -25.20 -12.76 -2.20
C ARG A 238 -26.24 -13.71 -2.74
N ASN A 239 -25.82 -14.74 -3.43
CA ASN A 239 -26.67 -15.77 -4.01
C ASN A 239 -26.88 -16.95 -3.03
N ALA A 240 -27.88 -17.79 -3.32
CA ALA A 240 -28.20 -18.94 -2.48
C ALA A 240 -27.10 -20.02 -2.48
N ASP A 241 -26.27 -20.07 -3.52
CA ASP A 241 -25.11 -20.96 -3.66
C ASP A 241 -23.80 -20.37 -3.05
N ASN A 242 -23.92 -19.31 -2.27
CA ASN A 242 -22.83 -18.52 -1.66
C ASN A 242 -21.94 -17.77 -2.67
N SER A 243 -22.23 -17.80 -3.96
CA SER A 243 -21.60 -16.90 -4.94
C SER A 243 -22.13 -15.47 -4.77
N TRP A 244 -21.51 -14.53 -5.47
CA TRP A 244 -21.87 -13.13 -5.50
C TRP A 244 -22.29 -12.70 -6.90
N THR A 245 -23.39 -11.98 -7.02
CA THR A 245 -23.70 -11.17 -8.20
C THR A 245 -23.29 -9.76 -7.92
N VAL A 246 -22.34 -9.22 -8.70
CA VAL A 246 -21.82 -7.86 -8.59
C VAL A 246 -22.29 -7.09 -9.80
N THR A 247 -23.13 -6.07 -9.56
CA THR A 247 -23.58 -5.15 -10.62
C THR A 247 -22.50 -4.12 -10.88
N VAL A 248 -22.12 -3.97 -12.15
CA VAL A 248 -21.12 -3.00 -12.61
C VAL A 248 -21.68 -2.12 -13.73
N ALA A 249 -21.20 -0.89 -13.83
CA ALA A 249 -21.59 0.09 -14.83
C ALA A 249 -20.42 0.46 -15.74
N ASP A 250 -20.64 0.45 -17.05
CA ASP A 250 -19.69 0.93 -18.04
C ASP A 250 -19.78 2.45 -18.17
N LEU A 251 -18.79 3.15 -17.62
CA LEU A 251 -18.76 4.62 -17.56
C LEU A 251 -18.57 5.30 -18.91
N LYS A 252 -18.14 4.56 -19.95
CA LYS A 252 -18.00 5.09 -21.32
C LYS A 252 -19.25 4.93 -22.16
N ASN A 253 -20.11 3.98 -21.83
CA ASN A 253 -21.30 3.64 -22.63
C ASN A 253 -22.59 4.01 -21.90
N GLY A 254 -22.67 5.25 -21.39
CA GLY A 254 -23.89 5.78 -20.75
C GLY A 254 -24.27 5.11 -19.45
N GLU A 255 -23.29 4.60 -18.71
CA GLU A 255 -23.46 3.87 -17.44
C GLU A 255 -24.33 2.61 -17.60
N ALA A 256 -24.25 1.94 -18.74
CA ALA A 256 -24.95 0.68 -18.96
C ALA A 256 -24.50 -0.36 -17.93
N GLU A 257 -25.46 -0.90 -17.19
CA GLU A 257 -25.19 -1.88 -16.14
C GLU A 257 -25.25 -3.30 -16.68
N HIS A 258 -24.41 -4.17 -16.11
CA HIS A 258 -24.47 -5.61 -16.28
C HIS A 258 -24.00 -6.31 -15.00
N ASP A 259 -24.35 -7.59 -14.87
CA ASP A 259 -24.02 -8.38 -13.70
C ASP A 259 -22.87 -9.34 -13.98
N ILE A 260 -21.97 -9.46 -12.99
CA ILE A 260 -20.88 -10.44 -12.96
C ILE A 260 -21.14 -11.37 -11.77
N LYS A 261 -21.33 -12.67 -12.04
CA LYS A 261 -21.44 -13.69 -11.00
C LYS A 261 -20.05 -14.26 -10.69
N ALA A 262 -19.65 -14.22 -9.42
CA ALA A 262 -18.33 -14.64 -8.97
C ALA A 262 -18.43 -15.60 -7.78
N LYS A 263 -17.58 -16.63 -7.74
CA LYS A 263 -17.47 -17.55 -6.59
C LYS A 263 -16.68 -16.90 -5.44
N PHE A 264 -15.68 -16.09 -5.78
CA PHE A 264 -14.90 -15.29 -4.83
C PHE A 264 -14.75 -13.86 -5.33
N VAL A 265 -14.89 -12.88 -4.42
CA VAL A 265 -14.72 -11.46 -4.71
C VAL A 265 -13.60 -10.87 -3.85
N PHE A 266 -12.63 -10.22 -4.46
CA PHE A 266 -11.61 -9.44 -3.78
C PHE A 266 -11.80 -7.94 -4.03
N ILE A 267 -12.00 -7.17 -2.95
CA ILE A 267 -12.12 -5.71 -2.99
C ILE A 267 -10.76 -5.10 -2.73
N GLY A 268 -9.96 -4.92 -3.80
CA GLY A 268 -8.63 -4.31 -3.81
C GLY A 268 -8.64 -2.84 -4.26
N ALA A 269 -9.73 -2.10 -3.96
CA ALA A 269 -10.01 -0.77 -4.50
C ALA A 269 -9.34 0.39 -3.72
N GLY A 270 -8.24 0.13 -2.98
CA GLY A 270 -7.54 1.15 -2.19
C GLY A 270 -8.48 1.82 -1.19
N GLY A 271 -8.49 3.16 -1.15
CA GLY A 271 -9.37 3.89 -0.22
C GLY A 271 -10.87 3.63 -0.41
N ALA A 272 -11.32 3.29 -1.62
CA ALA A 272 -12.71 2.95 -1.89
C ALA A 272 -13.13 1.57 -1.36
N ALA A 273 -12.18 0.72 -0.97
CA ALA A 273 -12.47 -0.63 -0.47
C ALA A 273 -13.38 -0.62 0.76
N LEU A 274 -13.25 0.37 1.64
CA LEU A 274 -14.12 0.52 2.81
C LEU A 274 -15.59 0.66 2.40
N LYS A 275 -15.89 1.58 1.49
CA LYS A 275 -17.26 1.82 1.04
C LYS A 275 -17.85 0.60 0.34
N LEU A 276 -17.10 -0.01 -0.58
CA LEU A 276 -17.53 -1.23 -1.28
C LEU A 276 -17.75 -2.40 -0.32
N MET A 277 -16.90 -2.55 0.70
CA MET A 277 -17.09 -3.55 1.75
C MET A 277 -18.39 -3.31 2.54
N GLN A 278 -18.72 -2.06 2.88
CA GLN A 278 -19.97 -1.71 3.53
C GLN A 278 -21.17 -2.01 2.62
N GLU A 279 -21.09 -1.69 1.34
CA GLU A 279 -22.11 -1.96 0.32
C GLU A 279 -22.35 -3.45 0.08
N SER A 280 -21.35 -4.31 0.32
CA SER A 280 -21.53 -5.76 0.24
C SER A 280 -22.47 -6.32 1.30
N GLY A 281 -22.67 -5.59 2.40
CA GLY A 281 -23.58 -5.98 3.48
C GLY A 281 -23.10 -7.12 4.36
N ILE A 282 -21.80 -7.49 4.30
CA ILE A 282 -21.25 -8.52 5.20
C ILE A 282 -21.23 -8.00 6.64
N PRO A 283 -21.60 -8.82 7.64
CA PRO A 283 -21.61 -8.40 9.05
C PRO A 283 -20.25 -7.93 9.55
N GLU A 284 -19.16 -8.48 9.01
CA GLU A 284 -17.79 -8.16 9.36
C GLU A 284 -17.38 -6.72 8.97
N ALA A 285 -18.18 -6.07 8.10
CA ALA A 285 -17.98 -4.65 7.73
C ALA A 285 -18.48 -3.67 8.81
N ASP A 286 -19.26 -4.17 9.81
CA ASP A 286 -19.87 -3.29 10.80
C ASP A 286 -18.85 -2.63 11.73
N GLY A 287 -19.05 -1.33 11.99
CA GLY A 287 -18.19 -0.56 12.89
C GLY A 287 -16.85 -0.11 12.29
N TYR A 288 -16.58 -0.37 11.01
CA TYR A 288 -15.44 0.21 10.31
C TYR A 288 -15.76 1.59 9.74
N ALA A 289 -14.81 2.50 9.86
CA ALA A 289 -14.80 3.81 9.22
C ALA A 289 -13.44 4.13 8.64
N GLY A 290 -13.37 5.17 7.84
CA GLY A 290 -12.13 5.64 7.22
C GLY A 290 -11.75 7.04 7.65
N PHE A 291 -10.45 7.24 7.85
CA PHE A 291 -9.87 8.56 8.07
C PHE A 291 -8.96 8.91 6.88
N PRO A 292 -9.42 9.73 5.91
CA PRO A 292 -8.66 10.04 4.72
C PRO A 292 -7.56 11.06 5.00
N VAL A 293 -6.35 10.75 4.56
CA VAL A 293 -5.18 11.63 4.62
C VAL A 293 -4.48 11.62 3.28
N GLY A 294 -4.32 12.80 2.68
CA GLY A 294 -3.51 12.98 1.49
C GLY A 294 -2.05 13.29 1.85
N GLY A 295 -1.20 13.26 0.84
CA GLY A 295 0.20 13.66 0.97
C GLY A 295 0.62 14.59 -0.15
N GLN A 296 1.56 15.49 0.15
CA GLN A 296 2.25 16.33 -0.83
C GLN A 296 3.75 16.19 -0.64
N PHE A 297 4.48 16.36 -1.73
CA PHE A 297 5.95 16.40 -1.73
C PHE A 297 6.43 17.64 -2.45
N LEU A 298 7.54 18.20 -1.99
CA LEU A 298 8.39 19.04 -2.82
C LEU A 298 9.23 18.13 -3.70
N VAL A 299 9.27 18.39 -5.01
CA VAL A 299 9.98 17.57 -5.99
C VAL A 299 10.98 18.42 -6.76
N SER A 300 12.20 17.91 -6.90
CA SER A 300 13.24 18.49 -7.72
C SER A 300 13.69 17.51 -8.79
N ASP A 301 13.83 18.01 -10.03
CA ASP A 301 14.48 17.33 -11.16
C ASP A 301 15.73 18.09 -11.63
N ASN A 302 16.18 19.10 -10.86
CA ASN A 302 17.41 19.83 -11.14
C ASN A 302 18.62 18.87 -11.07
N PRO A 303 19.43 18.72 -12.14
CA PRO A 303 20.59 17.85 -12.16
C PRO A 303 21.59 18.09 -11.02
N ASP A 304 21.77 19.33 -10.57
CA ASP A 304 22.68 19.68 -9.47
C ASP A 304 22.19 19.13 -8.11
N VAL A 305 20.89 18.96 -7.94
CA VAL A 305 20.28 18.31 -6.78
C VAL A 305 20.29 16.79 -6.95
N VAL A 306 19.75 16.31 -8.08
CA VAL A 306 19.49 14.89 -8.33
C VAL A 306 20.78 14.07 -8.39
N ASN A 307 21.88 14.60 -8.96
CA ASN A 307 23.14 13.87 -9.06
C ASN A 307 23.95 13.83 -7.76
N ARG A 308 23.58 14.66 -6.79
CA ARG A 308 24.26 14.77 -5.49
C ARG A 308 23.51 14.10 -4.35
N HIS A 309 22.25 13.71 -4.56
CA HIS A 309 21.46 12.98 -3.59
C HIS A 309 21.12 11.60 -4.15
N LEU A 310 21.73 10.56 -3.58
CA LEU A 310 21.65 9.18 -4.12
C LEU A 310 21.14 8.19 -3.07
N ALA A 311 20.43 8.67 -2.07
CA ALA A 311 19.89 7.87 -0.97
C ALA A 311 18.43 8.24 -0.67
N LYS A 312 17.75 7.40 0.11
CA LYS A 312 16.55 7.77 0.84
C LYS A 312 16.97 8.07 2.27
N VAL A 313 16.69 9.28 2.74
CA VAL A 313 17.13 9.76 4.06
C VAL A 313 15.91 10.14 4.90
N TYR A 314 15.61 9.34 5.91
CA TYR A 314 14.50 9.54 6.83
C TYR A 314 14.98 10.19 8.13
N GLY A 315 14.21 11.15 8.60
CA GLY A 315 14.43 11.82 9.87
C GLY A 315 13.60 11.26 11.02
N GLN A 316 13.51 12.05 12.07
CA GLN A 316 12.64 11.80 13.21
C GLN A 316 11.32 12.57 13.03
N ALA A 317 10.20 11.91 13.30
CA ALA A 317 8.91 12.58 13.34
C ALA A 317 8.89 13.64 14.46
N SER A 318 8.23 14.76 14.22
CA SER A 318 7.96 15.75 15.26
C SER A 318 7.11 15.14 16.37
N VAL A 319 7.23 15.65 17.58
CA VAL A 319 6.41 15.20 18.73
C VAL A 319 4.93 15.38 18.39
N GLY A 320 4.13 14.32 18.56
CA GLY A 320 2.70 14.31 18.23
C GLY A 320 2.38 14.08 16.75
N ALA A 321 3.38 14.05 15.85
CA ALA A 321 3.17 13.73 14.45
C ALA A 321 2.93 12.23 14.25
N PRO A 322 1.99 11.86 13.37
CA PRO A 322 1.77 10.45 13.07
C PRO A 322 2.98 9.86 12.33
N PRO A 323 3.25 8.55 12.49
CA PRO A 323 4.41 7.89 11.89
C PRO A 323 4.55 8.07 10.37
N MET A 324 3.43 8.29 9.67
CA MET A 324 3.39 8.52 8.23
C MET A 324 3.87 9.92 7.80
N SER A 325 4.08 10.82 8.77
CA SER A 325 4.53 12.21 8.54
C SER A 325 6.01 12.41 8.85
N VAL A 326 6.77 11.31 8.95
CA VAL A 326 8.23 11.38 9.12
C VAL A 326 8.82 12.14 7.92
N PRO A 327 9.50 13.28 8.14
CA PRO A 327 10.13 14.00 7.04
C PRO A 327 11.27 13.17 6.44
N HIS A 328 11.32 13.12 5.12
CA HIS A 328 12.41 12.45 4.41
C HIS A 328 12.75 13.15 3.10
N ILE A 329 14.01 13.05 2.72
CA ILE A 329 14.52 13.50 1.42
C ILE A 329 14.99 12.28 0.65
N ASP A 330 14.34 11.98 -0.47
CA ASP A 330 14.47 10.70 -1.15
C ASP A 330 14.83 10.83 -2.62
N THR A 331 15.81 10.07 -3.05
CA THR A 331 15.96 9.74 -4.46
C THR A 331 14.86 8.79 -4.91
N ARG A 332 14.22 9.13 -6.03
CA ARG A 332 13.28 8.27 -6.76
C ARG A 332 13.77 8.01 -8.18
N VAL A 333 13.47 6.81 -8.67
CA VAL A 333 13.70 6.43 -10.07
C VAL A 333 12.35 6.06 -10.69
N LEU A 334 11.85 6.92 -11.56
CA LEU A 334 10.58 6.75 -12.24
C LEU A 334 10.76 6.90 -13.75
N ASP A 335 10.30 5.91 -14.50
CA ASP A 335 10.34 5.91 -15.97
C ASP A 335 11.75 6.20 -16.52
N GLY A 336 12.78 5.61 -15.88
CA GLY A 336 14.19 5.78 -16.22
C GLY A 336 14.79 7.15 -15.83
N LYS A 337 14.01 8.03 -15.17
CA LYS A 337 14.46 9.34 -14.71
C LYS A 337 14.61 9.35 -13.19
N ARG A 338 15.66 10.06 -12.74
CA ARG A 338 15.86 10.28 -11.32
C ARG A 338 15.30 11.64 -10.91
N VAL A 339 14.62 11.67 -9.78
CA VAL A 339 14.14 12.89 -9.12
C VAL A 339 14.43 12.80 -7.62
N VAL A 340 14.44 13.94 -6.95
CA VAL A 340 14.51 14.00 -5.48
C VAL A 340 13.19 14.57 -4.98
N LEU A 341 12.60 13.92 -3.98
CA LEU A 341 11.41 14.41 -3.32
C LEU A 341 11.66 14.63 -1.82
N PHE A 342 10.98 15.63 -1.25
CA PHE A 342 10.98 15.93 0.18
C PHE A 342 9.56 16.03 0.72
N GLY A 343 9.32 15.42 1.85
CA GLY A 343 8.04 15.39 2.55
C GLY A 343 7.90 14.11 3.38
N PRO A 344 6.69 13.55 3.53
CA PRO A 344 5.41 14.09 3.05
C PRO A 344 4.87 15.23 3.90
N PHE A 345 4.17 16.15 3.28
CA PHE A 345 3.29 17.10 3.96
C PHE A 345 1.87 16.53 3.95
N ALA A 346 1.28 16.37 5.12
CA ALA A 346 -0.06 15.82 5.21
C ALA A 346 -1.10 16.83 4.71
N THR A 347 -2.08 16.35 3.97
CA THR A 347 -3.24 17.13 3.56
C THR A 347 -4.52 16.43 4.03
N PHE A 348 -5.56 17.20 4.24
CA PHE A 348 -6.88 16.67 4.54
C PHE A 348 -7.78 16.79 3.31
N SER A 349 -8.51 15.74 3.01
CA SER A 349 -9.56 15.73 2.01
C SER A 349 -10.62 14.71 2.43
N THR A 350 -11.88 14.97 2.12
CA THR A 350 -12.95 13.99 2.31
C THR A 350 -12.97 12.90 1.23
N LYS A 351 -12.12 13.02 0.20
CA LYS A 351 -11.94 12.01 -0.84
C LYS A 351 -11.15 10.81 -0.30
N PHE A 352 -11.56 9.62 -0.65
CA PHE A 352 -10.85 8.39 -0.34
C PHE A 352 -9.79 8.00 -1.38
N LEU A 353 -9.96 8.49 -2.60
CA LEU A 353 -9.04 8.34 -3.71
C LEU A 353 -8.65 9.69 -4.29
N LYS A 354 -7.52 9.81 -4.97
CA LYS A 354 -7.12 11.03 -5.67
C LYS A 354 -8.17 11.45 -6.71
N ASN A 355 -8.69 10.47 -7.44
CA ASN A 355 -9.80 10.63 -8.39
C ASN A 355 -11.17 10.26 -7.77
N GLY A 356 -11.30 10.34 -6.44
CA GLY A 356 -12.54 10.07 -5.71
C GLY A 356 -13.46 11.27 -5.61
N SER A 357 -14.55 11.10 -4.89
CA SER A 357 -15.58 12.11 -4.64
C SER A 357 -15.38 12.81 -3.29
N LEU A 358 -15.71 14.09 -3.21
CA LEU A 358 -15.78 14.82 -1.92
C LEU A 358 -16.84 14.23 -0.97
N TRP A 359 -17.77 13.43 -1.49
CA TRP A 359 -18.79 12.75 -0.71
C TRP A 359 -18.32 11.39 -0.13
N ASP A 360 -17.11 10.91 -0.43
CA ASP A 360 -16.66 9.58 -0.01
C ASP A 360 -16.73 9.40 1.50
N LEU A 361 -16.21 10.36 2.29
CA LEU A 361 -16.26 10.30 3.75
C LEU A 361 -17.71 10.30 4.27
N MET A 362 -18.55 11.17 3.74
CA MET A 362 -19.94 11.29 4.20
C MET A 362 -20.75 10.05 3.84
N SER A 363 -20.59 9.52 2.62
CA SER A 363 -21.33 8.33 2.16
C SER A 363 -20.86 7.03 2.82
N SER A 364 -19.66 7.00 3.39
CA SER A 364 -19.16 5.86 4.18
C SER A 364 -19.52 5.94 5.67
N THR A 365 -20.11 7.07 6.11
CA THR A 365 -20.51 7.26 7.51
C THR A 365 -21.87 6.61 7.74
N THR A 366 -21.92 5.69 8.69
CA THR A 366 -23.12 4.92 9.07
C THR A 366 -23.46 5.15 10.55
N THR A 367 -24.63 4.71 10.99
CA THR A 367 -25.01 4.76 12.40
C THR A 367 -24.09 3.93 13.29
N SER A 368 -23.49 2.86 12.74
CA SER A 368 -22.63 1.94 13.48
C SER A 368 -21.19 2.45 13.63
N ASN A 369 -20.70 3.32 12.73
CA ASN A 369 -19.33 3.83 12.75
C ASN A 369 -19.19 5.29 13.17
N PHE A 370 -20.29 6.05 13.26
CA PHE A 370 -20.28 7.46 13.64
C PHE A 370 -19.65 7.69 15.02
N MET A 371 -20.12 6.96 16.06
CA MET A 371 -19.55 7.10 17.40
C MET A 371 -18.09 6.66 17.49
N PRO A 372 -17.65 5.54 16.90
CA PRO A 372 -16.23 5.23 16.74
C PRO A 372 -15.40 6.37 16.15
N MET A 373 -15.89 7.05 15.11
CA MET A 373 -15.19 8.20 14.50
C MET A 373 -15.07 9.38 15.47
N VAL A 374 -16.13 9.69 16.21
CA VAL A 374 -16.12 10.77 17.23
C VAL A 374 -15.10 10.45 18.33
N ASN A 375 -15.13 9.23 18.87
CA ASN A 375 -14.22 8.81 19.94
C ASN A 375 -12.75 8.87 19.47
N VAL A 376 -12.46 8.37 18.28
CA VAL A 376 -11.10 8.47 17.70
C VAL A 376 -10.66 9.93 17.55
N GLY A 377 -11.55 10.83 17.13
CA GLY A 377 -11.25 12.27 17.01
C GLY A 377 -10.92 12.91 18.37
N LEU A 378 -11.64 12.51 19.43
CA LEU A 378 -11.40 13.00 20.79
C LEU A 378 -10.12 12.40 21.40
N ASP A 379 -9.89 11.09 21.23
CA ASP A 379 -8.74 10.40 21.80
C ASP A 379 -7.42 10.76 21.09
N ASN A 380 -7.50 11.22 19.82
CA ASN A 380 -6.34 11.62 19.02
C ASN A 380 -6.35 13.12 18.68
N PHE A 381 -6.73 13.95 19.65
CA PHE A 381 -6.84 15.40 19.44
C PHE A 381 -5.52 16.04 18.97
N ASP A 382 -4.37 15.57 19.46
CA ASP A 382 -3.06 16.04 19.02
C ASP A 382 -2.80 15.71 17.53
N LEU A 383 -3.24 14.55 17.05
CA LEU A 383 -3.20 14.20 15.63
C LEU A 383 -4.09 15.13 14.79
N VAL A 384 -5.31 15.42 15.27
CA VAL A 384 -6.21 16.36 14.58
C VAL A 384 -5.58 17.76 14.50
N LYS A 385 -5.02 18.25 15.60
CA LYS A 385 -4.31 19.54 15.65
C LYS A 385 -3.11 19.56 14.71
N TYR A 386 -2.31 18.50 14.70
CA TYR A 386 -1.19 18.35 13.77
C TYR A 386 -1.65 18.43 12.31
N LEU A 387 -2.68 17.66 11.93
CA LEU A 387 -3.19 17.67 10.55
C LEU A 387 -3.76 19.03 10.16
N MET A 388 -4.43 19.73 11.07
CA MET A 388 -4.86 21.10 10.83
C MET A 388 -3.68 22.04 10.57
N SER A 389 -2.59 21.92 11.35
CA SER A 389 -1.38 22.72 11.12
C SER A 389 -0.74 22.42 9.76
N GLN A 390 -0.75 21.17 9.33
CA GLN A 390 -0.20 20.76 8.03
C GLN A 390 -1.00 21.33 6.84
N VAL A 391 -2.33 21.37 6.95
CA VAL A 391 -3.21 21.94 5.92
C VAL A 391 -2.98 23.45 5.78
N MET A 392 -2.58 24.12 6.85
CA MET A 392 -2.33 25.58 6.88
C MET A 392 -0.93 25.97 6.42
N LEU A 393 -0.02 25.02 6.17
CA LEU A 393 1.34 25.34 5.72
C LEU A 393 1.31 26.10 4.38
N SER A 394 2.02 27.20 4.34
CA SER A 394 2.33 27.92 3.10
C SER A 394 3.46 27.21 2.32
N ASP A 395 3.70 27.64 1.09
CA ASP A 395 4.85 27.14 0.32
C ASP A 395 6.18 27.52 0.95
N ASP A 396 6.24 28.68 1.64
CA ASP A 396 7.43 29.09 2.38
C ASP A 396 7.67 28.20 3.60
N ASP A 397 6.63 27.84 4.36
CA ASP A 397 6.76 26.93 5.50
C ASP A 397 7.27 25.55 5.06
N ARG A 398 6.75 25.00 3.94
CA ARG A 398 7.23 23.75 3.38
C ARG A 398 8.68 23.82 2.94
N PHE A 399 9.07 24.96 2.37
CA PHE A 399 10.44 25.17 1.95
C PHE A 399 11.40 25.34 3.14
N GLU A 400 11.02 26.02 4.19
CA GLU A 400 11.80 26.09 5.43
C GLU A 400 11.96 24.70 6.08
N ALA A 401 10.93 23.87 6.08
CA ALA A 401 11.04 22.48 6.53
C ALA A 401 12.05 21.67 5.68
N LEU A 402 12.11 21.89 4.37
CA LEU A 402 13.14 21.29 3.52
C LEU A 402 14.55 21.75 3.93
N LYS A 403 14.74 23.03 4.28
CA LYS A 403 16.03 23.58 4.68
C LYS A 403 16.56 22.99 5.98
N GLU A 404 15.71 22.45 6.83
CA GLU A 404 16.16 21.67 7.99
C GLU A 404 16.96 20.42 7.58
N TYR A 405 16.62 19.83 6.44
CA TYR A 405 17.29 18.64 5.86
C TYR A 405 18.35 19.01 4.81
N TYR A 406 18.09 20.03 4.01
CA TYR A 406 19.00 20.52 2.98
C TYR A 406 19.21 22.05 3.17
N PRO A 407 20.17 22.45 4.04
CA PRO A 407 20.33 23.86 4.41
C PRO A 407 20.58 24.82 3.25
N GLN A 408 21.20 24.35 2.17
CA GLN A 408 21.53 25.14 0.97
C GLN A 408 20.50 24.99 -0.15
N ALA A 409 19.30 24.46 0.13
CA ALA A 409 18.25 24.34 -0.87
C ALA A 409 17.88 25.72 -1.45
N LYS A 410 17.58 25.74 -2.77
CA LYS A 410 17.08 26.92 -3.47
C LYS A 410 15.63 26.69 -3.87
N LYS A 411 14.76 27.65 -3.59
CA LYS A 411 13.31 27.49 -3.77
C LYS A 411 12.91 27.24 -5.22
N GLU A 412 13.61 27.84 -6.16
CA GLU A 412 13.40 27.69 -7.59
C GLU A 412 13.64 26.27 -8.14
N ASP A 413 14.36 25.42 -7.40
CA ASP A 413 14.64 24.05 -7.81
C ASP A 413 13.51 23.08 -7.46
N TRP A 414 12.49 23.52 -6.73
CA TRP A 414 11.46 22.66 -6.15
C TRP A 414 10.05 23.08 -6.56
N ARG A 415 9.22 22.09 -6.87
CA ARG A 415 7.79 22.27 -7.12
C ARG A 415 6.96 21.38 -6.23
N LEU A 416 5.78 21.85 -5.85
CA LEU A 416 4.84 21.06 -5.06
C LEU A 416 4.17 19.98 -5.94
N TRP A 417 4.10 18.75 -5.44
CA TRP A 417 3.45 17.63 -6.09
C TRP A 417 2.39 17.00 -5.18
N GLN A 418 1.19 16.79 -5.72
CA GLN A 418 0.11 16.10 -5.00
C GLN A 418 0.25 14.60 -5.20
N ALA A 419 0.49 13.87 -4.12
CA ALA A 419 0.55 12.40 -4.08
C ALA A 419 -0.86 11.77 -3.97
N GLY A 420 -0.92 10.47 -3.69
CA GLY A 420 -2.16 9.73 -3.51
C GLY A 420 -2.85 10.00 -2.18
N GLN A 421 -4.07 9.49 -2.06
CA GLN A 421 -4.84 9.47 -0.82
C GLN A 421 -4.58 8.16 -0.05
N ARG A 422 -4.66 8.24 1.27
CA ARG A 422 -4.62 7.12 2.20
C ARG A 422 -5.85 7.15 3.07
N VAL A 423 -6.47 6.01 3.30
CA VAL A 423 -7.60 5.90 4.23
C VAL A 423 -7.14 5.04 5.39
N GLN A 424 -6.95 5.65 6.56
CA GLN A 424 -6.61 4.94 7.78
C GLN A 424 -7.87 4.30 8.34
N ILE A 425 -7.70 3.14 8.97
CA ILE A 425 -8.82 2.38 9.51
C ILE A 425 -9.24 2.95 10.86
N ILE A 426 -10.51 3.25 11.00
CA ILE A 426 -11.17 3.42 12.30
C ILE A 426 -12.02 2.18 12.53
N LYS A 427 -11.89 1.58 13.70
CA LYS A 427 -12.62 0.37 14.08
C LYS A 427 -13.32 0.57 15.42
N ARG A 428 -14.54 0.05 15.54
CA ARG A 428 -15.22 -0.02 16.83
C ARG A 428 -14.38 -0.85 17.80
N ASP A 429 -14.25 -0.37 19.01
CA ASP A 429 -13.54 -1.02 20.11
C ASP A 429 -14.45 -1.10 21.33
N ALA A 430 -14.43 -2.23 22.04
CA ALA A 430 -15.33 -2.47 23.15
C ALA A 430 -15.03 -1.55 24.36
N ASP A 431 -13.76 -1.23 24.59
CA ASP A 431 -13.32 -0.46 25.75
C ASP A 431 -13.26 1.04 25.47
N LYS A 432 -12.76 1.44 24.28
CA LYS A 432 -12.56 2.83 23.87
C LYS A 432 -13.67 3.38 22.98
N GLY A 433 -14.63 2.55 22.60
CA GLY A 433 -15.70 2.88 21.64
C GLY A 433 -15.22 3.03 20.19
N GLY A 434 -13.94 3.38 19.96
CA GLY A 434 -13.30 3.47 18.65
C GLY A 434 -11.79 3.54 18.76
N VAL A 435 -11.06 2.93 17.83
CA VAL A 435 -9.60 2.99 17.74
C VAL A 435 -9.15 3.31 16.32
N LEU A 436 -8.11 4.12 16.21
CA LEU A 436 -7.41 4.37 14.95
C LEU A 436 -6.37 3.26 14.74
N ARG A 437 -6.52 2.49 13.66
CA ARG A 437 -5.56 1.46 13.25
C ARG A 437 -4.69 1.98 12.12
N LEU A 438 -3.38 1.86 12.31
CA LEU A 438 -2.39 2.19 11.30
C LEU A 438 -1.88 0.88 10.67
N GLY A 439 -1.67 0.88 9.36
CA GLY A 439 -1.30 -0.33 8.62
C GLY A 439 -2.42 -0.82 7.71
N THR A 440 -2.44 -2.11 7.45
CA THR A 440 -3.43 -2.78 6.59
C THR A 440 -4.17 -3.88 7.35
N GLU A 441 -5.44 -4.11 6.98
CA GLU A 441 -6.27 -5.17 7.56
C GLU A 441 -7.04 -5.89 6.45
N VAL A 442 -6.97 -7.23 6.44
CA VAL A 442 -7.80 -8.08 5.57
C VAL A 442 -9.10 -8.42 6.30
N VAL A 443 -10.20 -7.90 5.80
CA VAL A 443 -11.56 -8.23 6.28
C VAL A 443 -12.21 -9.17 5.29
N SER A 444 -12.75 -10.29 5.75
CA SER A 444 -13.49 -11.26 4.93
C SER A 444 -14.75 -11.69 5.62
N ASP A 445 -15.75 -12.10 4.85
CA ASP A 445 -16.91 -12.78 5.41
C ASP A 445 -16.49 -14.13 6.03
N LYS A 446 -17.34 -14.66 6.90
CA LYS A 446 -17.08 -15.92 7.62
C LYS A 446 -16.88 -17.13 6.71
N ASP A 447 -17.46 -17.11 5.52
CA ASP A 447 -17.44 -18.22 4.56
C ASP A 447 -16.27 -18.11 3.58
N GLY A 448 -15.49 -17.00 3.61
CA GLY A 448 -14.33 -16.79 2.75
C GLY A 448 -14.68 -16.55 1.29
N THR A 449 -15.89 -16.04 0.99
CA THR A 449 -16.36 -15.82 -0.38
C THR A 449 -16.18 -14.38 -0.88
N ILE A 450 -15.95 -13.44 0.05
CA ILE A 450 -15.60 -12.06 -0.24
C ILE A 450 -14.56 -11.58 0.76
N ALA A 451 -13.58 -10.81 0.30
CA ALA A 451 -12.60 -10.17 1.16
C ALA A 451 -12.26 -8.77 0.65
N ALA A 452 -11.96 -7.87 1.59
CA ALA A 452 -11.50 -6.52 1.32
C ALA A 452 -10.15 -6.27 2.00
N LEU A 453 -9.28 -5.48 1.35
CA LEU A 453 -8.10 -4.94 2.00
C LEU A 453 -8.35 -3.48 2.36
N LEU A 454 -8.28 -3.17 3.64
CA LEU A 454 -8.41 -1.83 4.19
C LEU A 454 -7.04 -1.29 4.63
N GLY A 455 -6.95 0.04 4.82
CA GLY A 455 -5.80 0.71 5.41
C GLY A 455 -4.75 1.17 4.41
N ALA A 456 -3.56 1.43 4.94
CA ALA A 456 -2.49 2.09 4.21
C ALA A 456 -1.11 1.43 4.45
N SER A 457 -0.05 2.23 4.45
CA SER A 457 1.36 1.79 4.52
C SER A 457 1.70 0.99 5.81
N PRO A 458 2.60 -0.02 5.70
CA PRO A 458 3.29 -0.46 4.51
C PRO A 458 2.44 -1.43 3.67
N GLY A 459 1.82 -0.95 2.60
CA GLY A 459 0.95 -1.77 1.74
C GLY A 459 1.70 -2.33 0.53
N ALA A 460 2.04 -1.47 -0.43
CA ALA A 460 2.58 -1.92 -1.72
C ALA A 460 3.89 -2.73 -1.60
N SER A 461 4.79 -2.37 -0.68
CA SER A 461 6.05 -3.09 -0.44
C SER A 461 5.85 -4.48 0.18
N THR A 462 4.70 -4.71 0.80
CA THR A 462 4.34 -5.97 1.44
C THR A 462 3.12 -6.62 0.80
N ALA A 463 2.84 -6.30 -0.47
CA ALA A 463 1.67 -6.84 -1.18
C ALA A 463 1.69 -8.38 -1.26
N ALA A 464 2.86 -8.98 -1.52
CA ALA A 464 2.98 -10.43 -1.62
C ALA A 464 2.63 -11.15 -0.31
N PRO A 465 3.21 -10.82 0.86
CA PRO A 465 2.82 -11.47 2.12
C PRO A 465 1.38 -11.16 2.55
N ILE A 466 0.85 -9.96 2.25
CA ILE A 466 -0.56 -9.63 2.54
C ILE A 466 -1.49 -10.53 1.73
N MET A 467 -1.20 -10.77 0.46
CA MET A 467 -2.03 -11.67 -0.37
C MET A 467 -1.84 -13.14 0.01
N LEU A 468 -0.67 -13.55 0.47
CA LEU A 468 -0.48 -14.88 1.07
C LEU A 468 -1.38 -15.05 2.31
N HIS A 469 -1.35 -14.09 3.22
CA HIS A 469 -2.21 -14.11 4.40
C HIS A 469 -3.71 -14.11 4.04
N LEU A 470 -4.11 -13.32 3.04
CA LEU A 470 -5.48 -13.36 2.53
C LEU A 470 -5.85 -14.76 2.06
N MET A 471 -5.00 -15.40 1.23
CA MET A 471 -5.26 -16.76 0.74
C MET A 471 -5.32 -17.78 1.88
N GLU A 472 -4.45 -17.69 2.88
CA GLU A 472 -4.49 -18.51 4.11
C GLU A 472 -5.82 -18.35 4.86
N LYS A 473 -6.41 -17.16 4.81
CA LYS A 473 -7.69 -16.85 5.48
C LYS A 473 -8.90 -17.36 4.71
N VAL A 474 -8.95 -17.17 3.39
CA VAL A 474 -10.14 -17.44 2.57
C VAL A 474 -10.10 -18.79 1.83
N PHE A 475 -8.93 -19.31 1.52
CA PHE A 475 -8.73 -20.58 0.81
C PHE A 475 -8.03 -21.64 1.69
N LYS A 476 -8.41 -21.75 2.96
CA LYS A 476 -7.75 -22.59 3.99
C LYS A 476 -7.43 -23.99 3.50
N ASP A 477 -8.43 -24.69 2.95
CA ASP A 477 -8.27 -26.08 2.51
C ASP A 477 -7.33 -26.20 1.31
N LYS A 478 -7.38 -25.23 0.39
CA LYS A 478 -6.47 -25.15 -0.76
C LYS A 478 -5.05 -24.90 -0.30
N VAL A 479 -4.83 -23.92 0.57
CA VAL A 479 -3.50 -23.60 1.12
C VAL A 479 -2.92 -24.78 1.89
N ALA A 480 -3.74 -25.54 2.62
CA ALA A 480 -3.30 -26.74 3.34
C ALA A 480 -2.97 -27.92 2.41
N SER A 481 -3.36 -27.90 1.14
CA SER A 481 -3.11 -28.98 0.20
C SER A 481 -1.62 -29.10 -0.15
N PRO A 482 -1.10 -30.33 -0.34
CA PRO A 482 0.30 -30.53 -0.75
C PRO A 482 0.67 -29.82 -2.05
N GLN A 483 -0.30 -29.73 -2.97
CA GLN A 483 -0.11 -29.05 -4.27
C GLN A 483 0.17 -27.57 -4.10
N TRP A 484 -0.68 -26.85 -3.33
CA TRP A 484 -0.47 -25.42 -3.09
C TRP A 484 0.76 -25.16 -2.24
N GLN A 485 1.03 -25.98 -1.23
CA GLN A 485 2.24 -25.87 -0.40
C GLN A 485 3.51 -25.97 -1.24
N ALA A 486 3.57 -26.91 -2.20
CA ALA A 486 4.71 -27.06 -3.09
C ALA A 486 4.88 -25.83 -4.01
N LYS A 487 3.79 -25.34 -4.62
CA LYS A 487 3.80 -24.17 -5.49
C LYS A 487 4.18 -22.90 -4.70
N LEU A 488 3.59 -22.69 -3.52
CA LEU A 488 3.89 -21.53 -2.67
C LEU A 488 5.38 -21.47 -2.27
N LYS A 489 6.00 -22.61 -1.96
CA LYS A 489 7.44 -22.68 -1.70
C LYS A 489 8.31 -22.47 -2.92
N THR A 490 7.79 -22.72 -4.13
CA THR A 490 8.47 -22.37 -5.37
C THR A 490 8.41 -20.85 -5.62
N ILE A 491 7.25 -20.25 -5.39
CA ILE A 491 7.03 -18.80 -5.58
C ILE A 491 7.78 -17.99 -4.50
N VAL A 492 7.73 -18.45 -3.25
CA VAL A 492 8.37 -17.82 -2.08
C VAL A 492 9.16 -18.89 -1.33
N PRO A 493 10.47 -19.07 -1.62
CA PRO A 493 11.30 -20.12 -1.02
C PRO A 493 11.28 -20.15 0.51
N SER A 494 11.19 -18.97 1.16
CA SER A 494 11.09 -18.88 2.63
C SER A 494 9.67 -19.10 3.18
N TYR A 495 8.68 -19.46 2.34
CA TYR A 495 7.31 -19.65 2.81
C TYR A 495 7.21 -20.64 3.97
N GLY A 496 6.67 -20.18 5.09
CA GLY A 496 6.54 -20.96 6.31
C GLY A 496 7.79 -20.96 7.22
N THR A 497 8.88 -20.28 6.84
CA THR A 497 10.11 -20.15 7.64
C THR A 497 10.48 -18.69 7.83
N LYS A 498 11.29 -18.40 8.87
CA LYS A 498 11.85 -17.06 9.10
C LYS A 498 13.30 -17.02 8.67
N LEU A 499 13.70 -15.91 8.05
CA LEU A 499 15.09 -15.63 7.70
C LEU A 499 15.86 -15.12 8.92
N ASN A 500 15.22 -14.31 9.76
CA ASN A 500 15.86 -13.77 10.97
C ASN A 500 16.34 -14.88 11.90
N GLY A 501 17.61 -14.77 12.33
CA GLY A 501 18.27 -15.80 13.15
C GLY A 501 19.01 -16.87 12.35
N ASN A 502 18.81 -16.94 11.02
CA ASN A 502 19.55 -17.83 10.13
C ASN A 502 20.40 -17.00 9.16
N VAL A 503 21.68 -16.83 9.47
CA VAL A 503 22.62 -16.01 8.68
C VAL A 503 22.75 -16.53 7.26
N GLU A 504 22.95 -17.85 7.10
CA GLU A 504 23.17 -18.47 5.80
C GLU A 504 21.94 -18.32 4.90
N ALA A 505 20.75 -18.65 5.41
CA ALA A 505 19.50 -18.49 4.65
C ALA A 505 19.24 -17.02 4.28
N THR A 506 19.49 -16.08 5.20
CA THR A 506 19.35 -14.65 4.93
C THR A 506 20.29 -14.18 3.81
N GLU A 507 21.56 -14.58 3.87
CA GLU A 507 22.56 -14.19 2.87
C GLU A 507 22.27 -14.82 1.49
N GLN A 508 21.91 -16.10 1.44
CA GLN A 508 21.53 -16.79 0.21
C GLN A 508 20.32 -16.12 -0.44
N GLU A 509 19.31 -15.78 0.35
CA GLU A 509 18.08 -15.15 -0.13
C GLU A 509 18.34 -13.74 -0.66
N LEU A 510 19.11 -12.93 0.08
CA LEU A 510 19.48 -11.58 -0.36
C LEU A 510 20.34 -11.61 -1.63
N GLN A 511 21.27 -12.56 -1.75
CA GLN A 511 22.09 -12.74 -2.94
C GLN A 511 21.22 -13.14 -4.13
N TYR A 512 20.44 -14.20 -4.00
CA TYR A 512 19.57 -14.72 -5.06
C TYR A 512 18.60 -13.64 -5.59
N THR A 513 17.86 -13.00 -4.69
CA THR A 513 16.89 -11.96 -5.10
C THR A 513 17.57 -10.74 -5.69
N SER A 514 18.78 -10.39 -5.22
CA SER A 514 19.55 -9.28 -5.80
C SER A 514 20.05 -9.60 -7.20
N GLU A 515 20.56 -10.81 -7.45
CA GLU A 515 21.00 -11.25 -8.76
C GLU A 515 19.86 -11.20 -9.78
N VAL A 516 18.70 -11.79 -9.44
CA VAL A 516 17.55 -11.85 -10.33
C VAL A 516 16.95 -10.46 -10.59
N LEU A 517 16.87 -9.62 -9.56
CA LEU A 517 16.29 -8.28 -9.64
C LEU A 517 17.29 -7.20 -10.10
N GLY A 518 18.54 -7.58 -10.40
CA GLY A 518 19.59 -6.64 -10.85
C GLY A 518 19.98 -5.61 -9.79
N LEU A 519 19.88 -5.98 -8.51
CA LEU A 519 20.21 -5.13 -7.36
C LEU A 519 21.66 -5.33 -6.92
N LYS A 520 22.23 -4.31 -6.29
CA LYS A 520 23.55 -4.43 -5.65
C LYS A 520 23.41 -5.18 -4.32
N TYR A 521 24.26 -6.14 -4.11
CA TYR A 521 24.40 -6.83 -2.84
C TYR A 521 25.88 -7.15 -2.58
N ASP A 522 26.43 -6.48 -1.58
CA ASP A 522 27.76 -6.78 -1.07
C ASP A 522 27.58 -7.57 0.23
N LYS A 523 28.04 -8.82 0.23
CA LYS A 523 27.95 -9.69 1.42
C LYS A 523 28.69 -9.03 2.60
N PRO A 524 28.03 -8.84 3.76
CA PRO A 524 28.68 -8.26 4.93
C PRO A 524 29.88 -9.09 5.35
N GLN A 525 31.03 -8.44 5.58
CA GLN A 525 32.23 -9.13 6.06
C GLN A 525 32.06 -9.54 7.54
N VAL A 526 32.60 -10.69 7.92
CA VAL A 526 32.46 -11.26 9.27
C VAL A 526 33.02 -10.32 10.37
N ALA A 527 33.92 -9.39 10.01
CA ALA A 527 34.51 -8.42 10.93
C ALA A 527 33.52 -7.36 11.46
N ASP A 528 32.35 -7.19 10.81
CA ASP A 528 31.32 -6.22 11.19
C ASP A 528 30.29 -6.79 12.19
N ALA A 529 30.47 -8.04 12.62
CA ALA A 529 29.56 -8.69 13.55
C ALA A 529 30.03 -8.49 14.99
N ALA A 530 29.28 -7.71 15.78
CA ALA A 530 29.40 -7.76 17.23
C ALA A 530 29.20 -9.20 17.75
N PRO A 531 29.88 -9.63 18.83
CA PRO A 531 29.78 -11.00 19.32
C PRO A 531 28.33 -11.36 19.65
N GLN A 532 27.84 -12.44 19.02
CA GLN A 532 26.46 -12.91 19.16
C GLN A 532 26.22 -13.36 20.63
N PRO A 533 25.17 -12.84 21.31
CA PRO A 533 24.66 -13.52 22.48
C PRO A 533 24.03 -14.84 22.02
N GLN A 534 24.43 -15.96 22.62
CA GLN A 534 23.79 -17.25 22.39
C GLN A 534 22.31 -17.16 22.77
N LEU A 535 21.44 -17.08 21.76
CA LEU A 535 19.99 -17.16 21.96
C LEU A 535 19.65 -18.59 22.37
N LYS A 536 19.09 -18.74 23.57
CA LYS A 536 18.40 -19.98 23.95
C LYS A 536 17.26 -20.24 22.99
N PRO A 537 17.00 -21.50 22.55
CA PRO A 537 15.87 -21.81 21.70
C PRO A 537 14.58 -21.34 22.37
N GLN A 538 13.96 -20.33 21.84
CA GLN A 538 12.60 -19.94 22.21
C GLN A 538 11.63 -20.95 21.58
N ALA A 539 10.70 -21.47 22.40
CA ALA A 539 9.56 -22.22 21.91
C ALA A 539 8.85 -21.41 20.83
N GLN A 540 8.47 -22.08 19.73
CA GLN A 540 7.76 -21.45 18.63
C GLN A 540 6.54 -20.69 19.18
N PRO A 541 6.46 -19.36 19.04
CA PRO A 541 5.22 -18.67 19.31
C PRO A 541 4.24 -19.00 18.19
N GLU A 542 3.00 -19.30 18.55
CA GLU A 542 1.88 -19.35 17.61
C GLU A 542 1.91 -18.12 16.71
N ARG A 543 1.69 -18.32 15.40
CA ARG A 543 1.60 -17.27 14.40
C ARG A 543 0.59 -16.22 14.86
N LYS A 544 1.06 -15.10 15.37
CA LYS A 544 0.22 -13.91 15.50
C LYS A 544 -0.07 -13.39 14.10
N GLU A 545 -1.34 -13.18 13.83
CA GLU A 545 -1.86 -12.67 12.56
C GLU A 545 -1.09 -11.43 12.10
N VAL A 546 -0.67 -11.43 10.83
CA VAL A 546 -0.06 -10.25 10.18
C VAL A 546 -1.01 -9.04 10.19
N ALA A 547 -2.31 -9.30 10.46
CA ALA A 547 -3.33 -8.28 10.65
C ALA A 547 -3.09 -7.37 11.88
N ASP A 548 -2.30 -7.81 12.89
CA ASP A 548 -2.02 -7.07 14.11
C ASP A 548 -0.73 -6.23 14.06
N ILE A 549 -0.17 -5.96 12.86
CA ILE A 549 0.88 -4.96 12.72
C ILE A 549 0.24 -3.56 12.85
N ALA A 550 -0.38 -3.30 14.00
CA ALA A 550 -0.76 -1.96 14.40
C ALA A 550 0.49 -1.15 14.79
N LEU A 551 0.59 0.04 14.25
CA LEU A 551 1.59 1.06 14.60
C LEU A 551 1.32 1.65 15.98
#